data_ae44c776d4fcd71a2b9b269757cad3d4
#
_entry.id   ae44c776d4fcd71a2b9b269757cad3d4
#
_cell.length_a   1.000
_cell.length_b   1.000
_cell.length_c   1.000
_cell.angle_alpha   90.00
_cell.angle_beta   90.00
_cell.angle_gamma   90.00
#
_symmetry.space_group_name_H-M   'P 1'
#
loop_
_entity.id
_entity.type
_entity.pdbx_description
1 polymer ?
#
loop_
_entity_poly.entity_id
_entity_poly.type
_entity_poly.pdbx_seq_one_letter_code
_entity_poly.pdbx_strand_id
1 'polypeptide(L)'
;MVAYFIALPYLSRIGGGREWVAQYVPPADQLISGLLFFAAFSAIPGVMLVALASGPKGGSRHSLVIAFVLMSALTAFFHHDYDLASDAQAAIGLVVIPFYVAGCGLAAFFLTVAAEWLWKRSPRPSPGKDN
;
A
#
# COMPACT_ATOMS: atom_id res chain seq x y z
N MET A 1 2.17 -9.79 -5.49
CA MET A 1 1.99 -8.59 -4.63
C MET A 1 2.98 -7.48 -4.99
N VAL A 2 4.31 -7.72 -4.99
CA VAL A 2 5.30 -6.65 -5.28
C VAL A 2 5.07 -6.02 -6.66
N ALA A 3 4.98 -6.84 -7.72
CA ALA A 3 4.73 -6.35 -9.09
C ALA A 3 3.42 -5.55 -9.21
N TYR A 4 2.41 -5.90 -8.43
CA TYR A 4 1.14 -5.17 -8.38
C TYR A 4 1.34 -3.73 -7.88
N PHE A 5 2.09 -3.54 -6.77
CA PHE A 5 2.35 -2.20 -6.24
C PHE A 5 3.28 -1.38 -7.13
N ILE A 6 4.16 -2.01 -7.92
CA ILE A 6 4.96 -1.32 -8.94
C ILE A 6 4.07 -0.82 -10.08
N ALA A 7 3.07 -1.60 -10.51
CA ALA A 7 2.18 -1.25 -11.60
C ALA A 7 1.05 -0.30 -11.19
N LEU A 8 0.59 -0.36 -9.94
CA LEU A 8 -0.60 0.36 -9.46
C LEU A 8 -0.53 1.89 -9.66
N PRO A 9 0.60 2.59 -9.43
CA PRO A 9 0.73 4.02 -9.72
C PRO A 9 0.42 4.36 -11.18
N TYR A 10 0.88 3.55 -12.12
CA TYR A 10 0.59 3.75 -13.55
C TYR A 10 -0.87 3.45 -13.86
N LEU A 11 -1.40 2.35 -13.30
CA LEU A 11 -2.78 1.94 -13.52
C LEU A 11 -3.78 2.98 -12.99
N SER A 12 -3.50 3.60 -11.85
CA SER A 12 -4.35 4.65 -11.26
C SER A 12 -4.44 5.91 -12.13
N ARG A 13 -3.47 6.14 -13.01
CA ARG A 13 -3.40 7.31 -13.89
C ARG A 13 -4.01 7.10 -15.28
N ILE A 14 -4.38 5.89 -15.63
CA ILE A 14 -4.94 5.58 -16.97
C ILE A 14 -6.18 6.43 -17.26
N GLY A 15 -7.01 6.69 -16.25
CA GLY A 15 -8.21 7.52 -16.37
C GLY A 15 -7.94 8.98 -16.80
N GLY A 16 -6.76 9.52 -16.50
CA GLY A 16 -6.32 10.87 -16.89
C GLY A 16 -5.73 10.96 -18.32
N GLY A 17 -5.65 9.83 -19.02
CA GLY A 17 -5.15 9.78 -20.39
C GLY A 17 -3.65 9.60 -20.52
N ARG A 18 -3.20 9.55 -21.78
CA ARG A 18 -1.81 9.20 -22.12
C ARG A 18 -0.79 10.19 -21.56
N GLU A 19 -1.09 11.47 -21.60
CA GLU A 19 -0.20 12.52 -21.12
C GLU A 19 0.02 12.43 -19.60
N TRP A 20 -1.04 12.07 -18.85
CA TRP A 20 -1.00 11.89 -17.42
C TRP A 20 -0.12 10.70 -16.99
N VAL A 21 -0.20 9.59 -17.72
CA VAL A 21 0.68 8.44 -17.54
C VAL A 21 2.12 8.77 -17.92
N ALA A 22 2.32 9.55 -18.99
CA ALA A 22 3.64 9.91 -19.51
C ALA A 22 4.49 10.71 -18.50
N GLN A 23 3.87 11.44 -17.56
CA GLN A 23 4.61 12.14 -16.50
C GLN A 23 5.45 11.18 -15.60
N TYR A 24 5.06 9.91 -15.52
CA TYR A 24 5.79 8.89 -14.74
C TYR A 24 6.83 8.12 -15.57
N VAL A 25 6.98 8.47 -16.84
CA VAL A 25 7.98 7.87 -17.71
C VAL A 25 9.20 8.79 -17.75
N PRO A 26 10.36 8.33 -17.27
CA PRO A 26 11.58 9.13 -17.29
C PRO A 26 12.01 9.50 -18.74
N PRO A 27 12.78 10.58 -18.93
CA PRO A 27 13.41 10.89 -20.21
C PRO A 27 14.23 9.71 -20.75
N ALA A 28 14.40 9.63 -22.08
CA ALA A 28 15.01 8.48 -22.74
C ALA A 28 16.44 8.19 -22.26
N ASP A 29 17.21 9.24 -21.94
CA ASP A 29 18.58 9.15 -21.41
C ASP A 29 18.65 8.64 -19.96
N GLN A 30 17.55 8.73 -19.22
CA GLN A 30 17.43 8.29 -17.82
C GLN A 30 16.41 7.17 -17.67
N LEU A 31 15.94 6.57 -18.76
CA LEU A 31 14.80 5.65 -18.73
C LEU A 31 15.03 4.47 -17.78
N ILE A 32 16.16 3.79 -17.88
CA ILE A 32 16.45 2.61 -17.08
C ILE A 32 16.62 2.96 -15.59
N SER A 33 17.45 3.97 -15.28
CA SER A 33 17.71 4.39 -13.91
C SER A 33 16.45 4.95 -13.22
N GLY A 34 15.67 5.75 -13.95
CA GLY A 34 14.42 6.31 -13.44
C GLY A 34 13.34 5.26 -13.21
N LEU A 35 13.17 4.29 -14.11
CA LEU A 35 12.23 3.18 -13.91
C LEU A 35 12.66 2.28 -12.76
N LEU A 36 13.96 1.98 -12.61
CA LEU A 36 14.45 1.20 -11.48
C LEU A 36 14.25 1.94 -10.15
N PHE A 37 14.55 3.24 -10.13
CA PHE A 37 14.32 4.09 -8.96
C PHE A 37 12.84 4.07 -8.56
N PHE A 38 11.95 4.36 -9.50
CA PHE A 38 10.51 4.35 -9.26
C PHE A 38 10.00 2.98 -8.80
N ALA A 39 10.44 1.90 -9.46
CA ALA A 39 10.06 0.53 -9.10
C ALA A 39 10.54 0.16 -7.69
N ALA A 40 11.75 0.56 -7.29
CA ALA A 40 12.30 0.28 -5.97
C ALA A 40 11.42 0.87 -4.86
N PHE A 41 11.01 2.13 -4.99
CA PHE A 41 10.14 2.77 -3.99
C PHE A 41 8.70 2.24 -4.05
N SER A 42 8.12 2.09 -5.22
CA SER A 42 6.77 1.56 -5.39
C SER A 42 6.61 0.11 -4.90
N ALA A 43 7.72 -0.65 -4.85
CA ALA A 43 7.73 -2.01 -4.32
C ALA A 43 7.55 -2.09 -2.79
N ILE A 44 7.86 -1.01 -2.05
CA ILE A 44 7.93 -1.02 -0.57
C ILE A 44 6.67 -1.58 0.08
N PRO A 45 5.44 -1.13 -0.23
CA PRO A 45 4.22 -1.69 0.36
C PRO A 45 4.07 -3.19 0.08
N GLY A 46 4.39 -3.62 -1.14
CA GLY A 46 4.32 -5.02 -1.54
C GLY A 46 5.33 -5.92 -0.81
N VAL A 47 6.57 -5.46 -0.66
CA VAL A 47 7.63 -6.16 0.10
C VAL A 47 7.23 -6.29 1.55
N MET A 48 6.70 -5.21 2.14
CA MET A 48 6.26 -5.22 3.53
C MET A 48 5.10 -6.21 3.76
N LEU A 49 4.12 -6.27 2.87
CA LEU A 49 3.04 -7.25 2.96
C LEU A 49 3.54 -8.69 2.86
N VAL A 50 4.52 -8.96 1.98
CA VAL A 50 5.16 -10.28 1.90
C VAL A 50 5.88 -10.60 3.21
N ALA A 51 6.63 -9.66 3.78
CA ALA A 51 7.31 -9.85 5.05
C ALA A 51 6.33 -10.14 6.20
N LEU A 52 5.21 -9.41 6.28
CA LEU A 52 4.15 -9.65 7.27
C LEU A 52 3.50 -11.03 7.09
N ALA A 53 3.28 -11.47 5.85
CA ALA A 53 2.71 -12.77 5.55
C ALA A 53 3.64 -13.94 5.87
N SER A 54 4.96 -13.72 5.76
CA SER A 54 6.00 -14.74 5.98
C SER A 54 6.48 -14.82 7.44
N GLY A 55 6.02 -13.94 8.31
CA GLY A 55 6.42 -13.89 9.72
C GLY A 55 5.97 -15.13 10.50
N PRO A 56 6.75 -15.57 11.53
CA PRO A 56 6.49 -16.80 12.29
C PRO A 56 5.17 -16.78 13.11
N LYS A 57 4.59 -15.62 13.29
CA LYS A 57 3.24 -15.41 13.88
C LYS A 57 2.36 -14.68 12.87
N GLY A 58 2.45 -15.08 11.60
CA GLY A 58 1.73 -14.45 10.50
C GLY A 58 0.34 -14.01 10.95
N GLY A 59 0.03 -12.73 10.75
CA GLY A 59 -1.26 -12.17 11.11
C GLY A 59 -2.41 -12.99 10.51
N SER A 60 -3.59 -12.82 11.04
CA SER A 60 -4.75 -13.50 10.46
C SER A 60 -4.88 -13.11 8.98
N ARG A 61 -5.51 -13.97 8.19
CA ARG A 61 -5.83 -13.66 6.80
C ARG A 61 -6.56 -12.32 6.68
N HIS A 62 -7.41 -11.98 7.66
CA HIS A 62 -8.16 -10.72 7.67
C HIS A 62 -7.24 -9.51 7.83
N SER A 63 -6.27 -9.54 8.74
CA SER A 63 -5.34 -8.42 8.95
C SER A 63 -4.48 -8.14 7.71
N LEU A 64 -4.06 -9.19 6.99
CA LEU A 64 -3.33 -9.05 5.73
C LEU A 64 -4.21 -8.47 4.61
N VAL A 65 -5.47 -8.93 4.50
CA VAL A 65 -6.42 -8.41 3.50
C VAL A 65 -6.74 -6.95 3.76
N ILE A 66 -6.99 -6.56 5.01
CA ILE A 66 -7.27 -5.16 5.37
C ILE A 66 -6.08 -4.27 5.05
N ALA A 67 -4.87 -4.68 5.43
CA ALA A 67 -3.65 -3.94 5.11
C ALA A 67 -3.45 -3.82 3.59
N PHE A 68 -3.64 -4.90 2.83
CA PHE A 68 -3.54 -4.89 1.37
C PHE A 68 -4.54 -3.95 0.72
N VAL A 69 -5.81 -4.00 1.11
CA VAL A 69 -6.88 -3.15 0.55
C VAL A 69 -6.58 -1.67 0.86
N LEU A 70 -6.21 -1.35 2.11
CA LEU A 70 -5.89 0.02 2.51
C LEU A 70 -4.68 0.56 1.74
N MET A 71 -3.59 -0.21 1.67
CA MET A 71 -2.40 0.20 0.91
C MET A 71 -2.71 0.40 -0.57
N SER A 72 -3.51 -0.48 -1.17
CA SER A 72 -3.91 -0.35 -2.58
C SER A 72 -4.75 0.90 -2.81
N ALA A 73 -5.74 1.15 -1.95
CA ALA A 73 -6.60 2.33 -2.04
C ALA A 73 -5.80 3.63 -1.88
N LEU A 74 -4.90 3.70 -0.89
CA LEU A 74 -4.05 4.88 -0.67
C LEU A 74 -3.06 5.09 -1.81
N THR A 75 -2.44 4.02 -2.33
CA THR A 75 -1.55 4.12 -3.50
C THR A 75 -2.30 4.69 -4.69
N ALA A 76 -3.47 4.12 -5.02
CA ALA A 76 -4.29 4.60 -6.13
C ALA A 76 -4.74 6.04 -5.92
N PHE A 77 -5.21 6.39 -4.72
CA PHE A 77 -5.66 7.74 -4.37
C PHE A 77 -4.56 8.78 -4.54
N PHE A 78 -3.38 8.55 -3.94
CA PHE A 78 -2.28 9.52 -4.01
C PHE A 78 -1.70 9.66 -5.41
N HIS A 79 -1.68 8.60 -6.22
CA HIS A 79 -1.12 8.68 -7.56
C HIS A 79 -2.14 9.11 -8.63
N HIS A 80 -3.45 9.05 -8.34
CA HIS A 80 -4.48 9.42 -9.31
C HIS A 80 -4.36 10.88 -9.74
N ASP A 81 -4.29 11.81 -8.77
CA ASP A 81 -4.29 13.25 -9.02
C ASP A 81 -2.92 13.93 -8.79
N TYR A 82 -1.85 13.12 -8.64
CA TYR A 82 -0.54 13.64 -8.34
C TYR A 82 0.14 14.21 -9.59
N ASP A 83 0.20 15.53 -9.72
CA ASP A 83 0.80 16.22 -10.85
C ASP A 83 2.29 16.50 -10.62
N LEU A 84 3.16 15.80 -11.35
CA LEU A 84 4.62 16.00 -11.28
C LEU A 84 5.10 17.28 -11.95
N ALA A 85 4.27 17.89 -12.81
CA ALA A 85 4.61 19.14 -13.48
C ALA A 85 4.30 20.38 -12.65
N SER A 86 3.51 20.23 -11.58
CA SER A 86 3.02 21.37 -10.78
C SER A 86 4.08 22.03 -9.91
N ASP A 87 5.10 21.28 -9.46
CA ASP A 87 6.14 21.78 -8.54
C ASP A 87 7.46 21.02 -8.74
N ALA A 88 8.58 21.73 -8.61
CA ALA A 88 9.92 21.13 -8.62
C ALA A 88 10.13 20.10 -7.49
N GLN A 89 9.38 20.21 -6.40
CA GLN A 89 9.43 19.27 -5.29
C GLN A 89 8.49 18.05 -5.45
N ALA A 90 7.68 18.02 -6.48
CA ALA A 90 6.72 16.94 -6.71
C ALA A 90 7.41 15.57 -6.82
N ALA A 91 8.64 15.50 -7.35
CA ALA A 91 9.41 14.26 -7.39
C ALA A 91 9.66 13.64 -6.00
N ILE A 92 9.73 14.46 -4.93
CA ILE A 92 9.89 13.98 -3.55
C ILE A 92 8.66 13.15 -3.13
N GLY A 93 7.48 13.52 -3.59
CA GLY A 93 6.26 12.79 -3.30
C GLY A 93 6.29 11.34 -3.79
N LEU A 94 6.94 11.07 -4.93
CA LEU A 94 7.10 9.70 -5.43
C LEU A 94 7.88 8.80 -4.47
N VAL A 95 8.77 9.38 -3.68
CA VAL A 95 9.54 8.68 -2.63
C VAL A 95 8.72 8.59 -1.36
N VAL A 96 8.06 9.67 -0.94
CA VAL A 96 7.34 9.75 0.34
C VAL A 96 6.06 8.93 0.34
N ILE A 97 5.30 8.92 -0.75
CA ILE A 97 4.01 8.21 -0.85
C ILE A 97 4.14 6.71 -0.49
N PRO A 98 5.08 5.92 -1.04
CA PRO A 98 5.22 4.51 -0.69
C PRO A 98 5.51 4.26 0.80
N PHE A 99 6.31 5.11 1.44
CA PHE A 99 6.58 4.99 2.88
C PHE A 99 5.34 5.32 3.72
N TYR A 100 4.62 6.37 3.35
CA TYR A 100 3.37 6.73 4.02
C TYR A 100 2.32 5.61 3.89
N VAL A 101 2.13 5.08 2.69
CA VAL A 101 1.23 3.97 2.40
C VAL A 101 1.62 2.73 3.21
N ALA A 102 2.91 2.39 3.23
CA ALA A 102 3.43 1.28 4.00
C ALA A 102 3.18 1.47 5.51
N GLY A 103 3.43 2.66 6.04
CA GLY A 103 3.17 2.99 7.45
C GLY A 103 1.70 2.85 7.82
N CYS A 104 0.78 3.37 7.00
CA CYS A 104 -0.67 3.22 7.21
C CYS A 104 -1.11 1.75 7.16
N GLY A 105 -0.59 0.97 6.21
CA GLY A 105 -0.89 -0.45 6.13
C GLY A 105 -0.38 -1.25 7.30
N LEU A 106 0.83 -0.92 7.79
CA LEU A 106 1.41 -1.53 8.99
C LEU A 106 0.56 -1.24 10.23
N ALA A 107 0.14 0.02 10.40
CA ALA A 107 -0.75 0.40 11.49
C ALA A 107 -2.08 -0.35 11.42
N ALA A 108 -2.72 -0.43 10.25
CA ALA A 108 -3.96 -1.16 10.05
C ALA A 108 -3.79 -2.66 10.36
N PHE A 109 -2.68 -3.27 9.94
CA PHE A 109 -2.37 -4.66 10.25
C PHE A 109 -2.32 -4.90 11.76
N PHE A 110 -1.53 -4.12 12.50
CA PHE A 110 -1.40 -4.30 13.96
C PHE A 110 -2.67 -3.98 14.72
N LEU A 111 -3.43 -2.96 14.32
CA LEU A 111 -4.73 -2.64 14.91
C LEU A 111 -5.72 -3.80 14.73
N THR A 112 -5.74 -4.42 13.55
CA THR A 112 -6.61 -5.58 13.28
C THR A 112 -6.20 -6.77 14.12
N VAL A 113 -4.90 -7.08 14.22
CA VAL A 113 -4.38 -8.16 15.06
C VAL A 113 -4.74 -7.92 16.54
N ALA A 114 -4.58 -6.70 17.03
CA ALA A 114 -4.93 -6.33 18.39
C ALA A 114 -6.44 -6.48 18.64
N ALA A 115 -7.29 -6.03 17.72
CA ALA A 115 -8.73 -6.18 17.81
C ALA A 115 -9.16 -7.65 17.85
N GLU A 116 -8.59 -8.49 17.00
CA GLU A 116 -8.86 -9.94 16.99
C GLU A 116 -8.44 -10.61 18.32
N TRP A 117 -7.31 -10.18 18.87
CA TRP A 117 -6.82 -10.69 20.13
C TRP A 117 -7.74 -10.30 21.29
N LEU A 118 -8.18 -9.04 21.36
CA LEU A 118 -9.15 -8.56 22.36
C LEU A 118 -10.49 -9.30 22.24
N TRP A 119 -10.98 -9.47 20.99
CA TRP A 119 -12.22 -10.22 20.74
C TRP A 119 -12.18 -11.65 21.24
N LYS A 120 -11.05 -12.35 21.04
CA LYS A 120 -10.87 -13.73 21.53
C LYS A 120 -10.81 -13.82 23.05
N ARG A 121 -10.43 -12.74 23.74
CA ARG A 121 -10.38 -12.68 25.22
C ARG A 121 -11.68 -12.22 25.86
N SER A 122 -12.61 -11.65 25.11
CA SER A 122 -13.91 -11.24 25.64
C SER A 122 -14.68 -12.46 26.16
N PRO A 123 -15.16 -12.43 27.42
CA PRO A 123 -15.96 -13.53 27.98
C PRO A 123 -17.20 -13.73 27.11
N ARG A 124 -17.39 -14.94 26.57
CA ARG A 124 -18.63 -15.27 25.89
C ARG A 124 -19.73 -15.29 26.96
N PRO A 125 -20.87 -14.58 26.76
CA PRO A 125 -21.99 -14.72 27.65
C PRO A 125 -22.34 -16.20 27.76
N SER A 126 -22.39 -16.74 28.95
CA SER A 126 -22.80 -18.13 29.18
C SER A 126 -24.20 -18.26 28.58
N PRO A 127 -24.49 -19.26 27.74
CA PRO A 127 -25.85 -19.55 27.32
C PRO A 127 -26.69 -19.74 28.59
N GLY A 128 -27.74 -18.90 28.75
CA GLY A 128 -28.53 -18.83 29.94
C GLY A 128 -28.92 -20.24 30.40
N LYS A 129 -28.68 -20.52 31.67
CA LYS A 129 -29.35 -21.59 32.38
C LYS A 129 -30.77 -21.10 32.61
N ASP A 130 -31.60 -21.21 31.57
CA ASP A 130 -33.04 -21.10 31.73
C ASP A 130 -33.48 -22.41 32.43
N ASN A 131 -33.74 -22.32 33.74
CA ASN A 131 -34.43 -23.32 34.49
C ASN A 131 -35.93 -23.22 34.22
#